data_6ac09160afc66b8893ee939546c9bc21
#
_entry.id   6ac09160afc66b8893ee939546c9bc21
#
_cell.length_a   1.000
_cell.length_b   1.000
_cell.length_c   1.000
_cell.angle_alpha   90.00
_cell.angle_beta   90.00
_cell.angle_gamma   90.00
#
_symmetry.space_group_name_H-M   'P 1'
#
loop_
_entity.id
_entity.type
_entity.pdbx_description
1 polymer ?
#
loop_
_entity_poly.entity_id
_entity_poly.type
_entity_poly.pdbx_seq_one_letter_code
_entity_poly.pdbx_strand_id
1 'polypeptide(L)'
;MEAWTERDETGALFVPRISWAGAGLKEERSQYDLTVKLFFLPGAPVRERAKYVAEALRLVGKELGTETVDLLIASFPGMSFEGDCEWAADQKNAHQGNLDEEVATWAILEDLHRTGAVKALGISEFGSEKLERFIDRVAVRPAVDQINIRDCCKVPPPLATLAKEQGIELYVHTDCTDILPEGTVRELLGHGPQGAGVLADRGTGGDGLQGEVVPQWVVKYTAFVKNRGVIENKGYFAGAEVLDA
;
A
#
# COMPACT_ATOMS: atom_id res chain seq x y z
N MET A 1 8.13 27.82 -1.31
CA MET A 1 8.24 26.48 -1.91
C MET A 1 9.57 25.81 -1.62
N GLU A 2 10.71 26.40 -1.99
CA GLU A 2 12.06 25.79 -1.91
C GLU A 2 12.51 25.30 -0.52
N ALA A 3 12.07 25.92 0.58
CA ALA A 3 12.50 25.53 1.92
C ALA A 3 11.88 24.19 2.43
N TRP A 4 10.87 23.67 1.78
CA TRP A 4 10.02 22.57 2.23
C TRP A 4 9.88 21.44 1.24
N THR A 5 10.34 21.63 0.01
CA THR A 5 10.31 20.63 -1.04
C THR A 5 11.71 20.33 -1.55
N GLU A 6 11.88 19.17 -2.13
CA GLU A 6 13.12 18.72 -2.75
C GLU A 6 12.81 17.89 -3.99
N ARG A 7 13.56 18.12 -5.08
CA ARG A 7 13.52 17.24 -6.24
C ARG A 7 14.67 16.24 -6.15
N ASP A 8 14.34 14.97 -6.37
CA ASP A 8 15.37 13.95 -6.49
C ASP A 8 15.95 13.88 -7.93
N GLU A 9 16.90 12.98 -8.11
CA GLU A 9 17.59 12.74 -9.40
C GLU A 9 16.63 12.25 -10.50
N THR A 10 15.49 11.67 -10.13
CA THR A 10 14.45 11.20 -11.07
C THR A 10 13.49 12.31 -11.49
N GLY A 11 13.60 13.50 -10.87
CA GLY A 11 12.69 14.62 -11.06
C GLY A 11 11.46 14.57 -10.18
N ALA A 12 11.30 13.55 -9.33
CA ALA A 12 10.20 13.47 -8.37
C ALA A 12 10.32 14.59 -7.33
N LEU A 13 9.19 15.23 -7.02
CA LEU A 13 9.11 16.28 -6.01
C LEU A 13 8.67 15.67 -4.67
N PHE A 14 9.53 15.75 -3.66
CA PHE A 14 9.17 15.37 -2.29
C PHE A 14 8.52 16.53 -1.54
N VAL A 15 7.37 16.27 -0.95
CA VAL A 15 6.59 17.22 -0.15
C VAL A 15 6.07 16.48 1.11
N PRO A 16 6.58 16.79 2.27
CA PRO A 16 7.74 17.63 2.58
C PRO A 16 9.06 17.02 2.11
N ARG A 17 10.12 17.85 2.09
CA ARG A 17 11.48 17.36 1.91
C ARG A 17 11.83 16.32 2.98
N ILE A 18 12.36 15.18 2.57
CA ILE A 18 12.67 14.08 3.48
C ILE A 18 14.13 14.21 3.96
N SER A 19 14.33 14.20 5.27
CA SER A 19 15.67 14.11 5.85
C SER A 19 16.04 12.65 6.08
N TRP A 20 17.00 12.16 5.34
CA TRP A 20 17.52 10.79 5.47
C TRP A 20 18.63 10.65 6.53
N ALA A 21 18.94 11.72 7.29
CA ALA A 21 20.03 11.72 8.26
C ALA A 21 19.83 10.73 9.43
N GLY A 22 18.59 10.37 9.74
CA GLY A 22 18.23 9.40 10.77
C GLY A 22 17.74 8.06 10.22
N ALA A 23 17.83 7.87 8.90
CA ALA A 23 17.39 6.65 8.23
C ALA A 23 18.24 5.44 8.64
N GLY A 24 17.64 4.26 8.55
CA GLY A 24 18.26 2.98 8.83
C GLY A 24 17.77 2.34 10.12
N LEU A 25 17.77 1.01 10.13
CA LEU A 25 17.52 0.20 11.31
C LEU A 25 18.69 0.35 12.28
N LYS A 26 18.41 0.32 13.58
CA LYS A 26 19.43 0.50 14.64
C LYS A 26 20.13 -0.79 15.02
N GLU A 27 19.51 -1.92 14.72
CA GLU A 27 20.02 -3.25 15.02
C GLU A 27 20.22 -4.06 13.74
N GLU A 28 20.80 -5.23 13.86
CA GLU A 28 20.98 -6.16 12.74
C GLU A 28 19.64 -6.50 12.07
N ARG A 29 19.59 -6.49 10.73
CA ARG A 29 18.38 -6.75 9.93
C ARG A 29 17.64 -8.04 10.36
N SER A 30 18.36 -9.07 10.80
CA SER A 30 17.80 -10.34 11.24
C SER A 30 16.92 -10.24 12.50
N GLN A 31 17.08 -9.18 13.27
CA GLN A 31 16.30 -8.93 14.49
C GLN A 31 14.93 -8.30 14.22
N TYR A 32 14.64 -7.95 12.95
CA TYR A 32 13.39 -7.32 12.59
C TYR A 32 12.49 -8.24 11.79
N ASP A 33 11.17 -8.07 11.99
CA ASP A 33 10.14 -8.41 11.03
C ASP A 33 9.69 -7.11 10.37
N LEU A 34 9.93 -7.01 9.05
CA LEU A 34 9.55 -5.86 8.25
C LEU A 34 8.31 -6.18 7.44
N THR A 35 7.22 -5.51 7.78
CA THR A 35 5.96 -5.59 7.02
C THR A 35 5.77 -4.31 6.24
N VAL A 36 5.50 -4.46 4.95
CA VAL A 36 5.13 -3.38 4.04
C VAL A 36 3.74 -3.67 3.48
N LYS A 37 2.83 -2.71 3.54
CA LYS A 37 1.53 -2.78 2.88
C LYS A 37 1.46 -1.70 1.82
N LEU A 38 1.26 -2.12 0.58
CA LEU A 38 1.14 -1.24 -0.58
C LEU A 38 -0.30 -1.18 -1.04
N PHE A 39 -0.87 -0.01 -0.98
CA PHE A 39 -2.21 0.31 -1.44
C PHE A 39 -2.12 0.88 -2.86
N PHE A 40 -2.68 0.17 -3.82
CA PHE A 40 -2.89 0.72 -5.16
C PHE A 40 -4.20 1.51 -5.16
N LEU A 41 -4.13 2.75 -5.60
CA LEU A 41 -5.29 3.65 -5.62
C LEU A 41 -6.01 3.58 -6.98
N PRO A 42 -7.26 4.08 -7.08
CA PRO A 42 -8.02 4.03 -8.34
C PRO A 42 -7.30 4.65 -9.54
N GLY A 43 -6.43 5.65 -9.31
CA GLY A 43 -5.60 6.26 -10.35
C GLY A 43 -4.39 5.44 -10.80
N ALA A 44 -4.15 4.23 -10.26
CA ALA A 44 -2.98 3.40 -10.53
C ALA A 44 -3.25 2.38 -11.66
N PRO A 45 -2.98 2.70 -12.93
CA PRO A 45 -3.19 1.76 -14.03
C PRO A 45 -2.25 0.55 -13.91
N VAL A 46 -2.75 -0.63 -14.24
CA VAL A 46 -2.01 -1.90 -14.09
C VAL A 46 -0.63 -1.87 -14.75
N ARG A 47 -0.54 -1.28 -15.95
CA ARG A 47 0.72 -1.19 -16.71
C ARG A 47 1.84 -0.42 -15.97
N GLU A 48 1.47 0.49 -15.05
CA GLU A 48 2.42 1.31 -14.29
C GLU A 48 2.72 0.73 -12.89
N ARG A 49 1.97 -0.28 -12.44
CA ARG A 49 2.09 -0.81 -11.06
C ARG A 49 3.48 -1.35 -10.75
N ALA A 50 4.21 -1.89 -11.75
CA ALA A 50 5.60 -2.31 -11.56
C ALA A 50 6.51 -1.14 -11.15
N LYS A 51 6.35 0.03 -11.79
CA LYS A 51 7.06 1.27 -11.44
C LYS A 51 6.70 1.72 -10.02
N TYR A 52 5.41 1.72 -9.68
CA TYR A 52 4.94 2.14 -8.36
C TYR A 52 5.45 1.23 -7.24
N VAL A 53 5.46 -0.08 -7.46
CA VAL A 53 6.04 -1.06 -6.53
C VAL A 53 7.53 -0.78 -6.30
N ALA A 54 8.28 -0.60 -7.39
CA ALA A 54 9.71 -0.33 -7.31
C ALA A 54 10.01 0.98 -6.57
N GLU A 55 9.25 2.04 -6.86
CA GLU A 55 9.39 3.34 -6.21
C GLU A 55 9.04 3.28 -4.72
N ALA A 56 7.93 2.66 -4.36
CA ALA A 56 7.49 2.48 -2.97
C ALA A 56 8.53 1.70 -2.15
N LEU A 57 9.01 0.57 -2.67
CA LEU A 57 10.02 -0.25 -1.99
C LEU A 57 11.38 0.45 -1.91
N ARG A 58 11.76 1.23 -2.93
CA ARG A 58 12.98 2.06 -2.89
C ARG A 58 12.94 3.06 -1.75
N LEU A 59 11.80 3.75 -1.54
CA LEU A 59 11.65 4.73 -0.46
C LEU A 59 11.67 4.04 0.91
N VAL A 60 10.95 2.94 1.08
CA VAL A 60 10.98 2.15 2.31
C VAL A 60 12.39 1.61 2.59
N GLY A 61 13.06 1.09 1.56
CA GLY A 61 14.42 0.59 1.66
C GLY A 61 15.42 1.68 2.07
N LYS A 62 15.27 2.90 1.52
CA LYS A 62 16.09 4.05 1.89
C LYS A 62 15.85 4.50 3.33
N GLU A 63 14.58 4.50 3.77
CA GLU A 63 14.22 4.84 5.17
C GLU A 63 14.74 3.81 6.17
N LEU A 64 14.65 2.54 5.85
CA LEU A 64 15.02 1.47 6.76
C LEU A 64 16.48 0.96 6.59
N GLY A 65 17.19 1.43 5.57
CA GLY A 65 18.57 0.99 5.28
C GLY A 65 18.65 -0.50 4.91
N THR A 66 17.63 -1.03 4.20
CA THR A 66 17.58 -2.45 3.80
C THR A 66 16.92 -2.63 2.45
N GLU A 67 17.38 -3.63 1.70
CA GLU A 67 16.82 -4.00 0.39
C GLU A 67 15.81 -5.15 0.48
N THR A 68 15.57 -5.70 1.67
CA THR A 68 14.71 -6.87 1.85
C THR A 68 13.55 -6.59 2.79
N VAL A 69 12.39 -7.17 2.47
CA VAL A 69 11.15 -7.09 3.25
C VAL A 69 10.72 -8.50 3.63
N ASP A 70 10.24 -8.70 4.87
CA ASP A 70 9.77 -10.03 5.30
C ASP A 70 8.36 -10.33 4.76
N LEU A 71 7.46 -9.34 4.76
CA LEU A 71 6.10 -9.48 4.26
C LEU A 71 5.68 -8.24 3.47
N LEU A 72 5.29 -8.44 2.21
CA LEU A 72 4.67 -7.40 1.37
C LEU A 72 3.19 -7.73 1.15
N ILE A 73 2.31 -6.89 1.66
CA ILE A 73 0.85 -7.02 1.51
C ILE A 73 0.38 -6.07 0.41
N ALA A 74 -0.33 -6.60 -0.58
CA ALA A 74 -0.98 -5.81 -1.62
C ALA A 74 -2.43 -5.50 -1.23
N SER A 75 -2.82 -4.24 -1.34
CA SER A 75 -4.19 -3.77 -1.23
C SER A 75 -4.62 -3.18 -2.56
N PHE A 76 -5.70 -3.70 -3.14
CA PHE A 76 -6.17 -3.32 -4.46
C PHE A 76 -7.31 -2.31 -4.39
N PRO A 77 -7.47 -1.44 -5.40
CA PRO A 77 -8.54 -0.46 -5.42
C PRO A 77 -9.93 -1.12 -5.53
N GLY A 78 -10.92 -0.49 -4.93
CA GLY A 78 -12.30 -0.98 -4.95
C GLY A 78 -12.57 -2.22 -4.10
N MET A 79 -11.62 -2.60 -3.25
CA MET A 79 -11.72 -3.72 -2.32
C MET A 79 -12.02 -3.23 -0.92
N SER A 80 -13.02 -3.81 -0.29
CA SER A 80 -13.36 -3.56 1.12
C SER A 80 -13.94 -4.82 1.74
N PHE A 81 -13.41 -5.20 2.88
CA PHE A 81 -13.96 -6.26 3.74
C PHE A 81 -14.92 -5.67 4.78
N GLU A 82 -15.63 -4.61 4.43
CA GLU A 82 -16.65 -4.04 5.30
C GLU A 82 -17.92 -4.88 5.20
N GLY A 83 -18.27 -5.53 6.27
CA GLY A 83 -19.49 -6.30 6.31
C GLY A 83 -19.94 -6.52 7.74
N ASP A 84 -21.15 -6.09 8.02
CA ASP A 84 -21.84 -6.36 9.28
C ASP A 84 -22.30 -7.81 9.37
N CYS A 85 -22.31 -8.51 8.24
CA CYS A 85 -22.82 -9.86 8.12
C CYS A 85 -21.86 -10.72 7.31
N GLU A 86 -21.48 -11.83 7.89
CA GLU A 86 -20.52 -12.80 7.37
C GLU A 86 -20.73 -13.14 5.89
N TRP A 87 -21.94 -13.48 5.51
CA TRP A 87 -22.26 -13.87 4.13
C TRP A 87 -22.38 -12.71 3.14
N ALA A 88 -22.93 -11.59 3.57
CA ALA A 88 -23.06 -10.41 2.70
C ALA A 88 -21.71 -9.77 2.42
N ALA A 89 -20.77 -9.82 3.36
CA ALA A 89 -19.42 -9.33 3.18
C ALA A 89 -18.66 -10.16 2.14
N ASP A 90 -18.70 -11.48 2.22
CA ASP A 90 -18.09 -12.39 1.25
C ASP A 90 -18.63 -12.18 -0.16
N GLN A 91 -19.95 -12.10 -0.30
CA GLN A 91 -20.59 -11.85 -1.59
C GLN A 91 -20.20 -10.49 -2.16
N LYS A 92 -20.14 -9.46 -1.33
CA LYS A 92 -19.72 -8.12 -1.74
C LYS A 92 -18.28 -8.12 -2.21
N ASN A 93 -17.37 -8.77 -1.51
CA ASN A 93 -15.98 -8.88 -1.89
C ASN A 93 -15.77 -9.70 -3.16
N ALA A 94 -16.52 -10.76 -3.38
CA ALA A 94 -16.43 -11.55 -4.61
C ALA A 94 -16.73 -10.73 -5.88
N HIS A 95 -17.48 -9.64 -5.74
CA HIS A 95 -17.87 -8.74 -6.84
C HIS A 95 -17.08 -7.44 -6.88
N GLN A 96 -16.23 -7.17 -5.90
CA GLN A 96 -15.42 -5.95 -5.84
C GLN A 96 -14.04 -6.14 -6.47
N GLY A 97 -13.47 -5.04 -6.95
CA GLY A 97 -12.18 -5.04 -7.61
C GLY A 97 -12.23 -5.70 -9.00
N ASN A 98 -11.04 -6.02 -9.50
CA ASN A 98 -10.87 -6.67 -10.81
C ASN A 98 -9.85 -7.80 -10.68
N LEU A 99 -10.33 -9.04 -10.67
CA LEU A 99 -9.47 -10.21 -10.47
C LEU A 99 -8.37 -10.34 -11.53
N ASP A 100 -8.62 -9.96 -12.79
CA ASP A 100 -7.61 -10.01 -13.85
C ASP A 100 -6.48 -9.00 -13.60
N GLU A 101 -6.83 -7.79 -13.16
CA GLU A 101 -5.85 -6.76 -12.79
C GLU A 101 -5.07 -7.13 -11.53
N GLU A 102 -5.71 -7.76 -10.57
CA GLU A 102 -5.10 -8.22 -9.33
C GLU A 102 -4.09 -9.33 -9.59
N VAL A 103 -4.45 -10.31 -10.42
CA VAL A 103 -3.55 -11.39 -10.86
C VAL A 103 -2.38 -10.83 -11.68
N ALA A 104 -2.63 -9.89 -12.60
CA ALA A 104 -1.58 -9.25 -13.38
C ALA A 104 -0.60 -8.45 -12.47
N THR A 105 -1.13 -7.79 -11.45
CA THR A 105 -0.29 -7.09 -10.46
C THR A 105 0.48 -8.07 -9.58
N TRP A 106 -0.16 -9.17 -9.19
CA TRP A 106 0.48 -10.19 -8.37
C TRP A 106 1.70 -10.81 -9.04
N ALA A 107 1.66 -11.02 -10.35
CA ALA A 107 2.80 -11.52 -11.12
C ALA A 107 4.06 -10.63 -10.95
N ILE A 108 3.89 -9.32 -10.82
CA ILE A 108 4.99 -8.38 -10.53
C ILE A 108 5.58 -8.64 -9.13
N LEU A 109 4.72 -8.93 -8.15
CA LEU A 109 5.14 -9.21 -6.77
C LEU A 109 5.80 -10.59 -6.65
N GLU A 110 5.34 -11.57 -7.44
CA GLU A 110 5.97 -12.89 -7.53
C GLU A 110 7.43 -12.81 -8.00
N ASP A 111 7.75 -11.87 -8.90
CA ASP A 111 9.13 -11.62 -9.33
C ASP A 111 10.00 -11.12 -8.17
N LEU A 112 9.47 -10.23 -7.33
CA LEU A 112 10.18 -9.77 -6.13
C LEU A 112 10.39 -10.89 -5.11
N HIS A 113 9.42 -11.77 -4.95
CA HIS A 113 9.55 -12.95 -4.10
C HIS A 113 10.60 -13.91 -4.66
N ARG A 114 10.60 -14.16 -5.95
CA ARG A 114 11.56 -15.06 -6.63
C ARG A 114 13.00 -14.55 -6.54
N THR A 115 13.20 -13.23 -6.58
CA THR A 115 14.52 -12.62 -6.42
C THR A 115 15.00 -12.53 -4.97
N GLY A 116 14.11 -12.81 -4.00
CA GLY A 116 14.41 -12.74 -2.58
C GLY A 116 14.32 -11.32 -1.98
N ALA A 117 13.91 -10.32 -2.74
CA ALA A 117 13.66 -8.98 -2.23
C ALA A 117 12.50 -8.96 -1.21
N VAL A 118 11.52 -9.84 -1.42
CA VAL A 118 10.38 -10.05 -0.52
C VAL A 118 10.29 -11.52 -0.13
N LYS A 119 10.30 -11.83 1.17
CA LYS A 119 10.26 -13.22 1.64
C LYS A 119 8.87 -13.85 1.57
N ALA A 120 7.83 -13.08 1.86
CA ALA A 120 6.45 -13.54 1.81
C ALA A 120 5.55 -12.47 1.20
N LEU A 121 4.54 -12.93 0.45
CA LEU A 121 3.53 -12.08 -0.15
C LEU A 121 2.20 -12.25 0.58
N GLY A 122 1.47 -11.14 0.76
CA GLY A 122 0.14 -11.12 1.33
C GLY A 122 -0.81 -10.28 0.48
N ILE A 123 -2.08 -10.50 0.70
CA ILE A 123 -3.18 -9.72 0.13
C ILE A 123 -3.99 -9.09 1.25
N SER A 124 -4.89 -8.19 0.93
CA SER A 124 -5.87 -7.68 1.89
C SER A 124 -7.27 -7.61 1.32
N GLU A 125 -8.27 -7.77 2.21
CA GLU A 125 -9.70 -7.62 1.94
C GLU A 125 -10.29 -8.71 1.02
N PHE A 126 -9.67 -9.89 0.90
CA PHE A 126 -10.24 -10.99 0.12
C PHE A 126 -11.21 -11.82 0.98
N GLY A 127 -12.44 -12.00 0.49
CA GLY A 127 -13.39 -12.98 1.00
C GLY A 127 -13.11 -14.36 0.43
N SER A 128 -13.76 -15.40 0.98
CA SER A 128 -13.50 -16.80 0.65
C SER A 128 -13.61 -17.11 -0.85
N GLU A 129 -14.68 -16.69 -1.52
CA GLU A 129 -14.90 -16.96 -2.94
C GLU A 129 -13.84 -16.30 -3.82
N LYS A 130 -13.48 -15.07 -3.50
CA LYS A 130 -12.47 -14.34 -4.27
C LYS A 130 -11.08 -14.91 -4.02
N LEU A 131 -10.76 -15.23 -2.78
CA LEU A 131 -9.50 -15.85 -2.40
C LEU A 131 -9.30 -17.19 -3.13
N GLU A 132 -10.31 -18.06 -3.16
CA GLU A 132 -10.27 -19.32 -3.88
C GLU A 132 -9.96 -19.11 -5.37
N ARG A 133 -10.69 -18.22 -6.03
CA ARG A 133 -10.49 -17.91 -7.45
C ARG A 133 -9.13 -17.28 -7.73
N PHE A 134 -8.56 -16.55 -6.77
CA PHE A 134 -7.25 -15.92 -6.90
C PHE A 134 -6.13 -16.95 -6.79
N ILE A 135 -6.16 -17.82 -5.78
CA ILE A 135 -5.11 -18.82 -5.57
C ILE A 135 -5.01 -19.84 -6.71
N ASP A 136 -6.11 -20.06 -7.44
CA ASP A 136 -6.11 -20.94 -8.62
C ASP A 136 -5.40 -20.32 -9.83
N ARG A 137 -5.11 -19.02 -9.81
CA ARG A 137 -4.59 -18.26 -10.94
C ARG A 137 -3.17 -17.72 -10.74
N VAL A 138 -2.61 -17.85 -9.54
CA VAL A 138 -1.31 -17.31 -9.17
C VAL A 138 -0.28 -18.43 -8.97
N ALA A 139 0.99 -18.17 -9.28
CA ALA A 139 2.06 -19.15 -9.11
C ALA A 139 2.56 -19.21 -7.66
N VAL A 140 2.64 -18.07 -6.98
CA VAL A 140 2.98 -17.97 -5.58
C VAL A 140 1.71 -17.64 -4.79
N ARG A 141 1.29 -18.55 -3.93
CA ARG A 141 0.12 -18.30 -3.07
C ARG A 141 0.43 -17.23 -2.04
N PRO A 142 -0.56 -16.39 -1.68
CA PRO A 142 -0.39 -15.47 -0.55
C PRO A 142 -0.15 -16.26 0.74
N ALA A 143 0.82 -15.82 1.53
CA ALA A 143 1.06 -16.36 2.87
C ALA A 143 0.08 -15.77 3.89
N VAL A 144 -0.44 -14.58 3.62
CA VAL A 144 -1.32 -13.81 4.50
C VAL A 144 -2.47 -13.23 3.70
N ASP A 145 -3.67 -13.27 4.27
CA ASP A 145 -4.78 -12.41 3.90
C ASP A 145 -5.14 -11.53 5.11
N GLN A 146 -5.06 -10.22 4.91
CA GLN A 146 -5.26 -9.23 5.96
C GLN A 146 -6.63 -8.56 5.81
N ILE A 147 -7.54 -8.80 6.73
CA ILE A 147 -8.92 -8.32 6.66
C ILE A 147 -9.22 -7.20 7.67
N ASN A 148 -10.06 -6.27 7.27
CA ASN A 148 -10.56 -5.22 8.15
C ASN A 148 -11.69 -5.77 9.03
N ILE A 149 -11.49 -5.71 10.34
CA ILE A 149 -12.49 -6.12 11.34
C ILE A 149 -13.07 -4.93 12.11
N ARG A 150 -12.90 -3.72 11.62
CA ARG A 150 -13.34 -2.51 12.33
C ARG A 150 -14.82 -2.55 12.66
N ASP A 151 -15.63 -3.01 11.71
CA ASP A 151 -17.07 -3.04 11.81
C ASP A 151 -17.63 -4.48 11.93
N CYS A 152 -16.75 -5.49 11.94
CA CYS A 152 -17.09 -6.89 12.07
C CYS A 152 -16.28 -7.56 13.18
N CYS A 153 -16.97 -8.18 14.14
CA CYS A 153 -16.34 -8.77 15.33
C CYS A 153 -15.76 -10.18 15.10
N LYS A 154 -15.96 -10.77 13.92
CA LYS A 154 -15.55 -12.16 13.63
C LYS A 154 -15.09 -12.33 12.20
N VAL A 155 -14.06 -13.16 12.04
CA VAL A 155 -13.68 -13.69 10.72
C VAL A 155 -14.80 -14.60 10.22
N PRO A 156 -15.27 -14.44 8.97
CA PRO A 156 -16.27 -15.34 8.40
C PRO A 156 -15.82 -16.80 8.41
N PRO A 157 -16.64 -17.75 8.88
CA PRO A 157 -16.27 -19.16 8.94
C PRO A 157 -15.81 -19.77 7.62
N PRO A 158 -16.40 -19.45 6.45
CA PRO A 158 -15.91 -19.95 5.17
C PRO A 158 -14.46 -19.50 4.88
N LEU A 159 -14.15 -18.22 5.13
CA LEU A 159 -12.79 -17.69 4.96
C LEU A 159 -11.79 -18.36 5.91
N ALA A 160 -12.17 -18.52 7.19
CA ALA A 160 -11.32 -19.18 8.18
C ALA A 160 -11.01 -20.63 7.79
N THR A 161 -11.99 -21.35 7.24
CA THR A 161 -11.84 -22.73 6.78
C THR A 161 -10.91 -22.78 5.57
N LEU A 162 -11.17 -21.98 4.54
CA LEU A 162 -10.35 -21.92 3.33
C LEU A 162 -8.91 -21.55 3.65
N ALA A 163 -8.70 -20.50 4.43
CA ALA A 163 -7.36 -20.05 4.81
C ALA A 163 -6.57 -21.16 5.53
N LYS A 164 -7.21 -21.86 6.46
CA LYS A 164 -6.59 -23.01 7.16
C LYS A 164 -6.23 -24.15 6.20
N GLU A 165 -7.13 -24.50 5.27
CA GLU A 165 -6.90 -25.55 4.28
C GLU A 165 -5.78 -25.20 3.30
N GLN A 166 -5.64 -23.93 2.97
CA GLN A 166 -4.63 -23.42 2.04
C GLN A 166 -3.31 -23.00 2.71
N GLY A 167 -3.23 -23.05 4.05
CA GLY A 167 -2.07 -22.63 4.81
C GLY A 167 -1.83 -21.12 4.78
N ILE A 168 -2.90 -20.33 4.64
CA ILE A 168 -2.87 -18.87 4.59
C ILE A 168 -3.16 -18.34 6.00
N GLU A 169 -2.33 -17.46 6.52
CA GLU A 169 -2.58 -16.80 7.81
C GLU A 169 -3.57 -15.65 7.64
N LEU A 170 -4.54 -15.55 8.54
CA LEU A 170 -5.47 -14.44 8.58
C LEU A 170 -4.99 -13.39 9.57
N TYR A 171 -4.64 -12.23 9.04
CA TYR A 171 -4.30 -11.06 9.85
C TYR A 171 -5.48 -10.09 9.88
N VAL A 172 -5.49 -9.24 10.90
CA VAL A 172 -6.52 -8.21 11.05
C VAL A 172 -5.89 -6.82 11.06
N HIS A 173 -6.64 -5.85 10.58
CA HIS A 173 -6.23 -4.45 10.61
C HIS A 173 -7.45 -3.52 10.80
N THR A 174 -7.14 -2.26 11.04
CA THR A 174 -8.11 -1.16 11.18
C THR A 174 -7.73 0.03 10.29
N ASP A 175 -7.01 -0.22 9.20
CA ASP A 175 -6.72 0.85 8.21
C ASP A 175 -8.04 1.35 7.62
N CYS A 176 -8.10 2.63 7.27
CA CYS A 176 -9.25 3.15 6.55
C CYS A 176 -9.37 2.46 5.19
N THR A 177 -10.58 2.12 4.78
CA THR A 177 -10.87 1.55 3.47
C THR A 177 -10.41 2.46 2.35
N ASP A 178 -10.69 3.74 2.49
CA ASP A 178 -10.14 4.80 1.64
C ASP A 178 -8.95 5.44 2.36
N ILE A 179 -7.74 4.91 2.10
CA ILE A 179 -6.52 5.34 2.78
C ILE A 179 -6.10 6.76 2.41
N LEU A 180 -6.49 7.23 1.24
CA LEU A 180 -6.22 8.57 0.74
C LEU A 180 -7.41 9.06 -0.11
N PRO A 181 -8.45 9.62 0.53
CA PRO A 181 -9.67 10.06 -0.12
C PRO A 181 -9.41 11.03 -1.27
N GLU A 182 -10.26 10.98 -2.29
CA GLU A 182 -10.20 11.90 -3.42
C GLU A 182 -10.21 13.36 -2.94
N GLY A 183 -9.37 14.18 -3.55
CA GLY A 183 -9.21 15.59 -3.17
C GLY A 183 -8.27 15.86 -2.00
N THR A 184 -8.00 14.88 -1.12
CA THR A 184 -7.14 15.09 0.05
C THR A 184 -5.74 15.57 -0.33
N VAL A 185 -5.11 14.99 -1.34
CA VAL A 185 -3.77 15.40 -1.77
C VAL A 185 -3.80 16.84 -2.31
N ARG A 186 -4.85 17.19 -3.06
CA ARG A 186 -5.01 18.55 -3.56
C ARG A 186 -5.19 19.56 -2.42
N GLU A 187 -5.97 19.22 -1.40
CA GLU A 187 -6.15 20.05 -0.22
C GLU A 187 -4.83 20.25 0.54
N LEU A 188 -4.10 19.17 0.77
CA LEU A 188 -2.82 19.20 1.49
C LEU A 188 -1.72 19.94 0.71
N LEU A 189 -1.71 19.88 -0.61
CA LEU A 189 -0.69 20.52 -1.45
C LEU A 189 -1.09 21.91 -1.95
N GLY A 190 -2.37 22.27 -1.88
CA GLY A 190 -2.90 23.57 -2.32
C GLY A 190 -2.64 24.72 -1.36
N HIS A 191 -3.34 25.85 -1.59
CA HIS A 191 -3.20 27.09 -0.82
C HIS A 191 -4.21 27.21 0.34
N GLY A 192 -4.96 26.16 0.68
CA GLY A 192 -5.89 26.17 1.82
C GLY A 192 -5.22 26.39 3.17
N PRO A 193 -5.99 26.58 4.27
CA PRO A 193 -5.46 26.90 5.59
C PRO A 193 -4.46 25.88 6.15
N GLN A 194 -4.53 24.63 5.67
CA GLN A 194 -3.63 23.54 6.03
C GLN A 194 -2.77 23.09 4.84
N GLY A 195 -2.85 23.79 3.72
CA GLY A 195 -2.18 23.44 2.48
C GLY A 195 -0.72 23.87 2.47
N ALA A 196 0.09 23.12 1.73
CA ALA A 196 1.53 23.36 1.60
C ALA A 196 1.89 24.47 0.58
N GLY A 197 0.91 24.97 -0.19
CA GLY A 197 1.15 26.01 -1.21
C GLY A 197 2.05 25.54 -2.37
N VAL A 198 2.04 24.24 -2.66
CA VAL A 198 2.84 23.64 -3.74
C VAL A 198 2.08 23.60 -5.07
N LEU A 199 0.75 23.38 -5.01
CA LEU A 199 -0.11 23.38 -6.18
C LEU A 199 -0.69 24.76 -6.42
N ALA A 200 -0.70 25.18 -7.68
CA ALA A 200 -1.41 26.39 -8.10
C ALA A 200 -2.93 26.19 -8.01
N ASP A 201 -3.64 27.28 -7.79
CA ASP A 201 -5.09 27.29 -7.84
C ASP A 201 -5.58 27.03 -9.27
N ARG A 202 -6.67 26.26 -9.41
CA ARG A 202 -7.24 25.94 -10.73
C ARG A 202 -7.58 27.22 -11.49
N GLY A 203 -7.02 27.35 -12.70
CA GLY A 203 -7.36 28.43 -13.64
C GLY A 203 -6.75 29.79 -13.35
N THR A 204 -5.89 29.94 -12.35
CA THR A 204 -5.33 31.27 -12.00
C THR A 204 -3.94 31.56 -12.55
N GLY A 205 -3.25 30.54 -13.11
CA GLY A 205 -1.87 30.71 -13.63
C GLY A 205 -0.87 31.20 -12.58
N GLY A 206 -1.14 30.99 -11.29
CA GLY A 206 -0.31 31.39 -10.19
C GLY A 206 0.97 30.55 -10.04
N ASP A 207 1.84 30.95 -9.09
CA ASP A 207 3.02 30.20 -8.74
C ASP A 207 2.65 28.83 -8.15
N GLY A 208 3.30 27.76 -8.60
CA GLY A 208 3.09 26.38 -8.15
C GLY A 208 3.03 25.38 -9.28
N LEU A 209 2.91 24.10 -8.93
CA LEU A 209 2.67 23.03 -9.89
C LEU A 209 1.29 23.18 -10.50
N GLN A 210 1.24 23.21 -11.84
CA GLN A 210 -0.01 23.25 -12.60
C GLN A 210 -0.48 21.84 -12.88
N GLY A 211 -1.80 21.62 -12.97
CA GLY A 211 -2.39 20.35 -13.35
C GLY A 211 -3.23 19.70 -12.24
N GLU A 212 -3.71 18.52 -12.53
CA GLU A 212 -4.47 17.68 -11.60
C GLU A 212 -3.53 16.67 -10.92
N VAL A 213 -3.59 16.61 -9.60
CA VAL A 213 -2.82 15.63 -8.84
C VAL A 213 -3.63 14.37 -8.66
N VAL A 214 -3.13 13.28 -9.22
CA VAL A 214 -3.78 11.97 -9.16
C VAL A 214 -2.93 11.04 -8.30
N PRO A 215 -3.39 10.70 -7.08
CA PRO A 215 -2.71 9.72 -6.24
C PRO A 215 -2.70 8.34 -6.90
N GLN A 216 -1.55 7.67 -6.88
CA GLN A 216 -1.35 6.38 -7.50
C GLN A 216 -1.20 5.26 -6.49
N TRP A 217 -0.48 5.52 -5.41
CA TRP A 217 -0.21 4.53 -4.38
C TRP A 217 0.06 5.17 -3.02
N VAL A 218 -0.18 4.39 -1.98
CA VAL A 218 0.29 4.64 -0.62
C VAL A 218 1.02 3.41 -0.14
N VAL A 219 2.17 3.58 0.49
CA VAL A 219 2.88 2.51 1.18
C VAL A 219 2.95 2.79 2.68
N LYS A 220 2.58 1.79 3.47
CA LYS A 220 2.73 1.74 4.92
C LYS A 220 3.81 0.74 5.25
N TYR A 221 4.74 1.09 6.13
CA TYR A 221 5.77 0.16 6.59
C TYR A 221 5.84 0.11 8.11
N THR A 222 6.28 -1.03 8.62
CA THR A 222 6.47 -1.27 10.04
C THR A 222 7.70 -2.14 10.26
N ALA A 223 8.64 -1.67 11.07
CA ALA A 223 9.79 -2.43 11.54
C ALA A 223 9.56 -2.86 12.98
N PHE A 224 9.33 -4.15 13.18
CA PHE A 224 9.06 -4.77 14.47
C PHE A 224 10.31 -5.50 14.98
N VAL A 225 10.75 -5.17 16.19
CA VAL A 225 11.93 -5.79 16.82
C VAL A 225 11.49 -7.06 17.55
N LYS A 226 11.88 -8.23 17.02
CA LYS A 226 11.42 -9.55 17.48
C LYS A 226 11.68 -9.81 18.97
N ASN A 227 12.92 -9.60 19.39
CA ASN A 227 13.36 -9.92 20.75
C ASN A 227 12.79 -9.00 21.84
N ARG A 228 12.32 -7.81 21.46
CA ARG A 228 11.73 -6.83 22.37
C ARG A 228 10.22 -6.69 22.23
N GLY A 229 9.63 -7.22 21.15
CA GLY A 229 8.20 -7.13 20.91
C GLY A 229 7.70 -5.70 20.70
N VAL A 230 8.52 -4.82 20.11
CA VAL A 230 8.19 -3.40 19.91
C VAL A 230 8.33 -2.97 18.46
N ILE A 231 7.54 -2.01 18.05
CA ILE A 231 7.70 -1.30 16.78
C ILE A 231 8.76 -0.22 16.99
N GLU A 232 9.87 -0.31 16.26
CA GLU A 232 10.93 0.70 16.31
C GLU A 232 10.70 1.81 15.29
N ASN A 233 10.29 1.44 14.08
CA ASN A 233 10.04 2.40 13.00
C ASN A 233 8.75 2.04 12.26
N LYS A 234 7.97 3.04 11.94
CA LYS A 234 6.76 2.92 11.10
C LYS A 234 6.49 4.23 10.41
N GLY A 235 5.94 4.18 9.23
CA GLY A 235 5.60 5.38 8.48
C GLY A 235 4.84 5.09 7.20
N TYR A 236 4.66 6.14 6.43
CA TYR A 236 3.96 6.13 5.16
C TYR A 236 4.72 6.95 4.12
N PHE A 237 4.65 6.50 2.88
CA PHE A 237 4.91 7.32 1.70
C PHE A 237 3.70 7.24 0.78
N ALA A 238 3.50 8.26 -0.02
CA ALA A 238 2.47 8.27 -1.06
C ALA A 238 3.07 8.81 -2.36
N GLY A 239 2.70 8.23 -3.48
CA GLY A 239 3.05 8.69 -4.81
C GLY A 239 1.83 9.21 -5.54
N ALA A 240 2.00 10.33 -6.23
CA ALA A 240 0.99 10.94 -7.07
C ALA A 240 1.61 11.46 -8.36
N GLU A 241 0.85 11.46 -9.44
CA GLU A 241 1.25 12.07 -10.70
C GLU A 241 0.51 13.39 -10.88
N VAL A 242 1.19 14.35 -11.49
CA VAL A 242 0.57 15.60 -11.94
C VAL A 242 0.26 15.44 -13.42
N LEU A 243 -1.04 15.44 -13.75
CA LEU A 243 -1.51 15.37 -15.12
C LEU A 243 -1.82 16.76 -15.62
N ASP A 244 -1.48 17.03 -16.89
CA ASP A 244 -1.88 18.27 -17.57
C ASP A 244 -3.41 18.36 -17.61
N ALA A 245 -3.95 19.54 -17.34
CA ALA A 245 -5.38 19.81 -17.29
C ALA A 245 -6.02 19.88 -18.69
#